data_2311eb11aa9a2beeb8a80339869ad098
#
_entry.id   2311eb11aa9a2beeb8a80339869ad098
#
_cell.length_a   1.000
_cell.length_b   1.000
_cell.length_c   1.000
_cell.angle_alpha   90.00
_cell.angle_beta   90.00
_cell.angle_gamma   90.00
#
_symmetry.space_group_name_H-M   'P 1'
#
loop_
_entity.id
_entity.type
_entity.pdbx_description
1 polymer ?
#
loop_
_entity_poly.entity_id
_entity_poly.type
_entity_poly.pdbx_seq_one_letter_code
_entity_poly.pdbx_strand_id
1 'polypeptide(L)'
;MINNFINKGILILFMSMTIVEVGAQELGKVWSNAVGVEERAVIESKGLAPVLARGIETPPPFTNLRAAAEWEEIEALTIAWEGFPCILKQIVSASISECRVIIFTENPSSTSNYLTGSSCGGALNLDNVDIIEQDLNTIWIRDYGANTVYGSWNDDRILVDWIYNRPRPDDDVVSDALGEYLGIDVYSTTAEPYDLMNTGGNFMSDGFGTAFESELVHNENSGGSNWWTTFPNHTPTEIEGIFETFMGIDTFITMPTLPYDGIHHIDMHMKLLDEETLLVSQYPSGTADGPQIEANIQSVLQNYTTKWGTPFKVHWITAPPQQGGGYPNSGRSESVV
;
A
#
# COMPACT_ATOMS: atom_id res chain seq x y z
N MET A 1 56.62 -60.16 31.65
CA MET A 1 55.34 -60.86 31.41
C MET A 1 54.27 -60.13 32.18
N ILE A 2 53.16 -59.89 31.55
CA ILE A 2 51.90 -59.24 31.96
C ILE A 2 51.71 -57.90 31.34
N ASN A 3 50.88 -57.94 30.31
CA ASN A 3 50.29 -56.80 29.59
C ASN A 3 49.29 -56.08 30.48
N ASN A 4 49.34 -54.74 30.46
CA ASN A 4 48.25 -53.90 30.92
C ASN A 4 47.69 -53.12 29.70
N PHE A 5 46.49 -53.50 29.28
CA PHE A 5 45.68 -52.75 28.32
C PHE A 5 45.10 -51.57 29.06
N ILE A 6 45.42 -50.36 28.59
CA ILE A 6 44.80 -49.15 29.05
C ILE A 6 43.55 -48.90 28.11
N ASN A 7 42.41 -49.07 28.72
CA ASN A 7 41.10 -48.73 28.08
C ASN A 7 40.94 -47.22 28.02
N LYS A 8 41.04 -46.62 26.82
CA LYS A 8 40.70 -45.21 26.59
C LYS A 8 39.18 -45.11 26.39
N GLY A 9 38.49 -44.77 27.46
CA GLY A 9 37.11 -44.41 27.39
C GLY A 9 36.95 -43.07 26.59
N ILE A 10 36.32 -43.11 25.45
CA ILE A 10 35.92 -41.95 24.71
C ILE A 10 34.69 -41.36 25.42
N LEU A 11 34.87 -40.23 26.09
CA LEU A 11 33.78 -39.44 26.65
C LEU A 11 33.10 -38.67 25.51
N ILE A 12 31.98 -39.18 25.01
CA ILE A 12 31.14 -38.46 24.07
C ILE A 12 30.34 -37.46 24.89
N LEU A 13 30.75 -36.20 24.80
CA LEU A 13 30.00 -35.07 25.36
C LEU A 13 28.80 -34.81 24.46
N PHE A 14 27.61 -35.29 24.85
CA PHE A 14 26.36 -34.85 24.26
C PHE A 14 26.15 -33.41 24.67
N MET A 15 26.50 -32.46 23.77
CA MET A 15 26.06 -31.11 23.85
C MET A 15 24.56 -31.10 23.45
N SER A 16 23.67 -31.11 24.45
CA SER A 16 22.26 -30.85 24.22
C SER A 16 22.15 -29.42 23.72
N MET A 17 22.05 -29.26 22.40
CA MET A 17 21.52 -28.05 21.82
C MET A 17 20.06 -27.97 22.28
N THR A 18 19.80 -27.23 23.34
CA THR A 18 18.46 -26.66 23.56
C THR A 18 18.19 -25.73 22.38
N ILE A 19 17.46 -26.24 21.40
CA ILE A 19 16.76 -25.41 20.46
C ILE A 19 15.83 -24.60 21.36
N VAL A 20 16.20 -23.34 21.60
CA VAL A 20 15.24 -22.35 22.05
C VAL A 20 14.27 -22.23 20.88
N GLU A 21 13.15 -22.94 20.95
CA GLU A 21 11.97 -22.56 20.19
C GLU A 21 11.68 -21.14 20.66
N VAL A 22 12.18 -20.17 19.91
CA VAL A 22 11.59 -18.85 19.86
C VAL A 22 10.16 -19.14 19.44
N GLY A 23 9.24 -19.04 20.41
CA GLY A 23 7.83 -19.24 20.16
C GLY A 23 7.50 -18.42 18.91
N ALA A 24 7.23 -19.11 17.83
CA ALA A 24 6.54 -18.53 16.71
C ALA A 24 5.20 -18.06 17.33
N GLN A 25 5.13 -16.77 17.67
CA GLN A 25 3.82 -16.13 17.72
C GLN A 25 3.17 -16.58 16.43
N GLU A 26 1.99 -17.22 16.51
CA GLU A 26 1.28 -17.57 15.31
C GLU A 26 1.22 -16.30 14.50
N LEU A 27 2.03 -16.24 13.45
CA LEU A 27 1.93 -15.21 12.45
C LEU A 27 0.51 -15.36 11.94
N GLY A 28 -0.35 -14.39 12.22
CA GLY A 28 -1.66 -14.31 11.66
C GLY A 28 -1.53 -14.58 10.16
N LYS A 29 -2.50 -15.18 9.55
CA LYS A 29 -2.43 -15.53 8.14
C LYS A 29 -2.28 -14.24 7.33
N VAL A 30 -1.08 -14.01 6.79
CA VAL A 30 -0.82 -12.84 5.95
C VAL A 30 -1.40 -13.10 4.57
N TRP A 31 -2.40 -12.33 4.19
CA TRP A 31 -2.97 -12.40 2.86
C TRP A 31 -2.12 -11.60 1.87
N SER A 32 -1.94 -12.15 0.66
CA SER A 32 -1.32 -11.41 -0.44
C SER A 32 -2.20 -10.23 -0.87
N ASN A 33 -1.64 -9.25 -1.57
CA ASN A 33 -2.43 -8.14 -2.11
C ASN A 33 -3.57 -8.64 -3.02
N ALA A 34 -3.28 -9.53 -3.95
CA ALA A 34 -4.29 -10.22 -4.74
C ALA A 34 -5.04 -11.25 -3.87
N VAL A 35 -6.37 -11.28 -3.98
CA VAL A 35 -7.21 -12.25 -3.26
C VAL A 35 -6.95 -13.67 -3.75
N GLY A 36 -6.32 -14.48 -2.91
CA GLY A 36 -5.99 -15.87 -3.20
C GLY A 36 -7.19 -16.80 -3.00
N VAL A 37 -7.04 -18.06 -3.48
CA VAL A 37 -8.10 -19.08 -3.38
C VAL A 37 -8.52 -19.36 -1.94
N GLU A 38 -7.57 -19.37 -1.02
CA GLU A 38 -7.84 -19.66 0.40
C GLU A 38 -8.55 -18.50 1.09
N GLU A 39 -8.14 -17.25 0.82
CA GLU A 39 -8.80 -16.05 1.32
C GLU A 39 -10.23 -15.97 0.79
N ARG A 40 -10.42 -16.22 -0.51
CA ARG A 40 -11.74 -16.30 -1.12
C ARG A 40 -12.63 -17.31 -0.41
N ALA A 41 -12.14 -18.50 -0.11
CA ALA A 41 -12.92 -19.53 0.60
C ALA A 41 -13.34 -19.06 2.00
N VAL A 42 -12.49 -18.31 2.72
CA VAL A 42 -12.82 -17.71 4.02
C VAL A 42 -13.93 -16.66 3.87
N ILE A 43 -13.78 -15.74 2.92
CA ILE A 43 -14.75 -14.68 2.65
C ILE A 43 -16.11 -15.28 2.27
N GLU A 44 -16.16 -16.24 1.32
CA GLU A 44 -17.38 -16.92 0.92
C GLU A 44 -18.07 -17.65 2.10
N SER A 45 -17.29 -18.18 3.05
CA SER A 45 -17.82 -18.85 4.24
C SER A 45 -18.42 -17.88 5.26
N LYS A 46 -17.89 -16.65 5.34
CA LYS A 46 -18.40 -15.60 6.25
C LYS A 46 -19.56 -14.82 5.63
N GLY A 47 -19.72 -14.86 4.33
CA GLY A 47 -20.56 -13.97 3.55
C GLY A 47 -19.85 -12.68 3.18
N LEU A 48 -20.27 -12.04 2.09
CA LEU A 48 -19.75 -10.76 1.66
C LEU A 48 -20.34 -9.66 2.55
N ALA A 49 -19.47 -8.82 3.08
CA ALA A 49 -19.90 -7.59 3.72
C ALA A 49 -20.35 -6.59 2.63
N PRO A 50 -21.46 -5.88 2.83
CA PRO A 50 -21.82 -4.80 1.93
C PRO A 50 -20.79 -3.67 2.04
N VAL A 51 -20.52 -2.97 0.93
CA VAL A 51 -19.86 -1.67 0.97
C VAL A 51 -20.75 -0.75 1.82
N LEU A 52 -20.21 -0.25 2.91
CA LEU A 52 -20.93 0.65 3.80
C LEU A 52 -20.69 2.08 3.35
N ALA A 53 -21.75 2.89 3.33
CA ALA A 53 -21.64 4.33 3.25
C ALA A 53 -20.82 4.85 4.43
N ARG A 54 -19.78 5.63 4.15
CA ARG A 54 -18.81 6.09 5.15
C ARG A 54 -18.44 7.54 4.89
N GLY A 55 -17.97 8.21 5.95
CA GLY A 55 -17.53 9.59 5.82
C GLY A 55 -18.63 10.55 5.33
N ILE A 56 -18.20 11.62 4.70
CA ILE A 56 -19.06 12.66 4.09
C ILE A 56 -19.14 12.38 2.58
N GLU A 57 -20.27 11.91 2.11
CA GLU A 57 -20.51 11.49 0.71
C GLU A 57 -20.81 12.64 -0.27
N THR A 58 -20.74 13.87 0.19
CA THR A 58 -20.90 15.07 -0.67
C THR A 58 -19.54 15.68 -0.95
N PRO A 59 -19.37 16.35 -2.10
CA PRO A 59 -18.13 17.04 -2.41
C PRO A 59 -17.64 17.96 -1.29
N PRO A 60 -16.32 18.02 -1.05
CA PRO A 60 -15.75 18.94 -0.07
C PRO A 60 -16.15 20.40 -0.38
N PRO A 61 -16.57 21.20 0.61
CA PRO A 61 -17.05 22.56 0.39
C PRO A 61 -15.92 23.57 0.17
N PHE A 62 -14.71 23.11 -0.10
CA PHE A 62 -13.52 23.93 -0.24
C PHE A 62 -13.22 24.25 -1.71
N THR A 63 -12.59 25.39 -1.94
CA THR A 63 -12.06 25.75 -3.24
C THR A 63 -10.58 25.38 -3.34
N ASN A 64 -10.08 25.25 -4.58
CA ASN A 64 -8.65 24.96 -4.82
C ASN A 64 -8.17 23.72 -4.04
N LEU A 65 -8.90 22.63 -4.18
CA LEU A 65 -8.48 21.33 -3.65
C LEU A 65 -7.15 20.89 -4.29
N ARG A 66 -6.35 20.17 -3.52
CA ARG A 66 -5.06 19.64 -3.93
C ARG A 66 -4.75 18.34 -3.21
N ALA A 67 -4.67 17.25 -3.92
CA ALA A 67 -4.15 16.01 -3.37
C ALA A 67 -2.66 16.17 -3.03
N ALA A 68 -2.26 15.76 -1.83
CA ALA A 68 -0.87 15.77 -1.43
C ALA A 68 -0.04 14.78 -2.27
N ALA A 69 1.20 15.13 -2.56
CA ALA A 69 2.15 14.19 -3.13
C ALA A 69 2.91 13.43 -2.04
N GLU A 70 3.34 12.22 -2.35
CA GLU A 70 4.07 11.38 -1.38
C GLU A 70 5.47 11.90 -1.03
N TRP A 71 6.06 12.74 -1.87
CA TRP A 71 7.36 13.36 -1.62
C TRP A 71 7.30 14.60 -0.72
N GLU A 72 6.09 15.09 -0.39
CA GLU A 72 5.91 16.20 0.52
C GLU A 72 6.26 15.82 1.97
N GLU A 73 6.54 16.83 2.79
CA GLU A 73 6.74 16.64 4.22
C GLU A 73 5.51 16.02 4.87
N ILE A 74 5.70 14.95 5.62
CA ILE A 74 4.62 14.22 6.29
C ILE A 74 4.57 14.52 7.78
N GLU A 75 3.37 14.62 8.34
CA GLU A 75 3.16 14.73 9.79
C GLU A 75 3.31 13.37 10.46
N ALA A 76 2.76 12.33 9.86
CA ALA A 76 2.77 10.99 10.42
C ALA A 76 2.86 9.91 9.33
N LEU A 77 3.51 8.80 9.69
CA LEU A 77 3.46 7.56 8.94
C LEU A 77 2.42 6.63 9.56
N THR A 78 1.48 6.14 8.77
CA THR A 78 0.49 5.15 9.19
C THR A 78 0.97 3.73 8.90
N ILE A 79 0.72 2.79 9.83
CA ILE A 79 1.11 1.39 9.72
C ILE A 79 -0.07 0.50 10.11
N ALA A 80 -0.38 -0.51 9.30
CA ALA A 80 -1.20 -1.65 9.70
C ALA A 80 -0.30 -2.71 10.33
N TRP A 81 -0.54 -3.03 11.60
CA TRP A 81 0.28 -4.00 12.33
C TRP A 81 -0.31 -5.40 12.16
N GLU A 82 -0.16 -5.94 10.96
CA GLU A 82 -0.62 -7.27 10.60
C GLU A 82 0.51 -8.07 9.95
N GLY A 83 0.82 -9.26 10.47
CA GLY A 83 1.96 -10.04 10.00
C GLY A 83 3.31 -9.34 10.15
N PHE A 84 4.37 -9.90 9.66
CA PHE A 84 5.73 -9.33 9.53
C PHE A 84 6.25 -8.41 10.66
N PRO A 85 6.04 -8.70 11.96
CA PRO A 85 6.27 -7.74 13.04
C PRO A 85 7.71 -7.24 13.13
N CYS A 86 8.67 -8.03 12.65
CA CYS A 86 10.07 -7.63 12.67
C CYS A 86 10.38 -6.52 11.67
N ILE A 87 9.84 -6.61 10.47
CA ILE A 87 10.03 -5.57 9.44
C ILE A 87 9.26 -4.30 9.81
N LEU A 88 8.03 -4.44 10.30
CA LEU A 88 7.23 -3.31 10.77
C LEU A 88 7.93 -2.56 11.92
N LYS A 89 8.51 -3.29 12.88
CA LYS A 89 9.30 -2.68 13.94
C LYS A 89 10.53 -1.92 13.43
N GLN A 90 11.19 -2.42 12.39
CA GLN A 90 12.32 -1.72 11.77
C GLN A 90 11.86 -0.43 11.05
N ILE A 91 10.70 -0.46 10.41
CA ILE A 91 10.09 0.73 9.81
C ILE A 91 9.77 1.76 10.90
N VAL A 92 9.10 1.36 11.98
CA VAL A 92 8.86 2.24 13.14
C VAL A 92 10.17 2.82 13.67
N SER A 93 11.18 1.98 13.88
CA SER A 93 12.50 2.43 14.37
C SER A 93 13.18 3.46 13.48
N ALA A 94 13.01 3.35 12.17
CA ALA A 94 13.56 4.32 11.21
C ALA A 94 12.75 5.62 11.18
N SER A 95 11.45 5.56 11.45
CA SER A 95 10.53 6.69 11.27
C SER A 95 10.37 7.58 12.51
N ILE A 96 10.50 7.04 13.72
CA ILE A 96 10.22 7.77 14.97
C ILE A 96 11.10 8.99 15.23
N SER A 97 12.26 9.08 14.57
CA SER A 97 13.13 10.26 14.62
C SER A 97 12.76 11.35 13.61
N GLU A 98 11.98 10.99 12.59
CA GLU A 98 11.66 11.85 11.46
C GLU A 98 10.22 12.37 11.53
N CYS A 99 9.27 11.50 11.90
CA CYS A 99 7.85 11.84 11.98
C CYS A 99 7.15 11.03 13.08
N ARG A 100 5.92 11.41 13.38
CA ARG A 100 5.00 10.62 14.20
C ARG A 100 4.66 9.32 13.50
N VAL A 101 4.46 8.24 14.26
CA VAL A 101 4.00 6.96 13.72
C VAL A 101 2.65 6.60 14.33
N ILE A 102 1.66 6.31 13.50
CA ILE A 102 0.32 5.88 13.89
C ILE A 102 0.17 4.43 13.49
N ILE A 103 -0.06 3.55 14.44
CA ILE A 103 -0.15 2.10 14.22
C ILE A 103 -1.59 1.65 14.47
N PHE A 104 -2.23 1.08 13.46
CA PHE A 104 -3.50 0.37 13.60
C PHE A 104 -3.24 -1.09 13.89
N THR A 105 -3.93 -1.67 14.86
CA THR A 105 -3.73 -3.07 15.31
C THR A 105 -4.94 -3.59 16.07
N GLU A 106 -5.25 -4.87 15.92
CA GLU A 106 -6.28 -5.54 16.72
C GLU A 106 -5.90 -5.65 18.22
N ASN A 107 -4.61 -5.60 18.56
CA ASN A 107 -4.15 -5.78 19.94
C ASN A 107 -3.05 -4.78 20.33
N PRO A 108 -3.42 -3.56 20.78
CA PRO A 108 -2.48 -2.52 21.17
C PRO A 108 -1.46 -2.96 22.22
N SER A 109 -1.87 -3.76 23.21
CA SER A 109 -0.98 -4.24 24.27
C SER A 109 0.09 -5.17 23.74
N SER A 110 -0.26 -6.09 22.85
CA SER A 110 0.68 -7.00 22.20
C SER A 110 1.68 -6.24 21.33
N THR A 111 1.20 -5.31 20.53
CA THR A 111 2.01 -4.47 19.65
C THR A 111 3.00 -3.62 20.47
N SER A 112 2.54 -2.94 21.51
CA SER A 112 3.38 -2.15 22.41
C SER A 112 4.46 -3.01 23.08
N ASN A 113 4.11 -4.21 23.55
CA ASN A 113 5.07 -5.13 24.16
C ASN A 113 6.12 -5.62 23.14
N TYR A 114 5.73 -5.84 21.90
CA TYR A 114 6.66 -6.22 20.84
C TYR A 114 7.63 -5.08 20.50
N LEU A 115 7.12 -3.86 20.35
CA LEU A 115 7.92 -2.67 20.04
C LEU A 115 8.95 -2.36 21.16
N THR A 116 8.55 -2.48 22.42
CA THR A 116 9.41 -2.23 23.58
C THR A 116 10.29 -3.44 23.98
N GLY A 117 10.05 -4.59 23.39
CA GLY A 117 10.85 -5.80 23.58
C GLY A 117 12.23 -5.72 22.90
N SER A 118 13.11 -6.68 23.21
CA SER A 118 14.48 -6.72 22.69
C SER A 118 14.62 -7.32 21.28
N SER A 119 13.55 -7.90 20.72
CA SER A 119 13.56 -8.52 19.39
C SER A 119 13.75 -7.49 18.28
N CYS A 120 14.30 -7.93 17.14
CA CYS A 120 14.34 -7.15 15.88
C CYS A 120 14.91 -5.72 16.03
N GLY A 121 16.08 -5.60 16.63
CA GLY A 121 16.77 -4.32 16.72
C GLY A 121 16.76 -3.66 18.10
N GLY A 122 16.12 -4.28 19.10
CA GLY A 122 16.08 -3.77 20.47
C GLY A 122 14.78 -3.06 20.84
N ALA A 123 14.71 -2.56 22.07
CA ALA A 123 13.54 -1.83 22.56
C ALA A 123 13.45 -0.42 21.94
N LEU A 124 12.26 -0.03 21.54
CA LEU A 124 11.98 1.33 21.03
C LEU A 124 11.40 2.21 22.15
N ASN A 125 11.69 3.50 22.08
CA ASN A 125 10.93 4.52 22.79
C ASN A 125 9.68 4.84 21.98
N LEU A 126 8.51 4.86 22.62
CA LEU A 126 7.22 5.08 21.96
C LEU A 126 6.67 6.51 22.14
N ASP A 127 7.48 7.48 22.54
CA ASP A 127 7.03 8.87 22.77
C ASP A 127 6.42 9.51 21.50
N ASN A 128 6.81 9.03 20.31
CA ASN A 128 6.34 9.51 19.03
C ASN A 128 5.52 8.44 18.26
N VAL A 129 4.93 7.49 19.00
CA VAL A 129 4.14 6.38 18.45
C VAL A 129 2.78 6.34 19.09
N ASP A 130 1.75 6.39 18.29
CA ASP A 130 0.37 6.18 18.71
C ASP A 130 -0.10 4.81 18.25
N ILE A 131 -0.75 4.07 19.13
CA ILE A 131 -1.25 2.73 18.84
C ILE A 131 -2.77 2.74 19.01
N ILE A 132 -3.47 2.50 17.92
CA ILE A 132 -4.92 2.57 17.81
C ILE A 132 -5.47 1.15 17.65
N GLU A 133 -6.49 0.83 18.47
CA GLU A 133 -7.20 -0.43 18.33
C GLU A 133 -8.12 -0.38 17.12
N GLN A 134 -7.86 -1.25 16.14
CA GLN A 134 -8.61 -1.37 14.91
C GLN A 134 -8.47 -2.77 14.36
N ASP A 135 -9.59 -3.41 14.06
CA ASP A 135 -9.60 -4.70 13.35
C ASP A 135 -9.04 -4.49 11.93
N LEU A 136 -8.26 -5.46 11.47
CA LEU A 136 -7.59 -5.42 10.17
C LEU A 136 -7.77 -6.76 9.46
N ASN A 137 -7.88 -6.71 8.14
CA ASN A 137 -7.81 -7.91 7.32
C ASN A 137 -6.39 -8.14 6.79
N THR A 138 -5.65 -7.06 6.50
CA THR A 138 -4.32 -7.15 5.87
C THR A 138 -3.37 -6.02 6.25
N ILE A 139 -2.10 -6.20 5.86
CA ILE A 139 -1.02 -5.20 6.01
C ILE A 139 -1.07 -4.07 4.96
N TRP A 140 -1.88 -4.18 3.92
CA TRP A 140 -1.82 -3.36 2.71
C TRP A 140 -2.41 -1.95 2.88
N ILE A 141 -2.00 -1.23 3.93
CA ILE A 141 -2.52 0.11 4.28
C ILE A 141 -2.28 1.16 3.17
N ARG A 142 -1.31 0.95 2.28
CA ARG A 142 -1.13 1.78 1.09
C ARG A 142 -2.38 1.78 0.21
N ASP A 143 -3.07 0.64 0.13
CA ASP A 143 -4.16 0.45 -0.82
C ASP A 143 -5.49 0.98 -0.30
N TYR A 144 -5.74 0.86 1.01
CA TYR A 144 -6.99 1.25 1.65
C TYR A 144 -6.90 2.48 2.56
N GLY A 145 -5.70 3.05 2.73
CA GLY A 145 -5.53 4.26 3.53
C GLY A 145 -6.03 5.50 2.80
N ALA A 146 -6.57 6.45 3.56
CA ALA A 146 -7.09 7.70 3.02
C ALA A 146 -6.00 8.56 2.36
N ASN A 147 -6.41 9.33 1.36
CA ASN A 147 -5.57 10.34 0.73
C ASN A 147 -5.68 11.67 1.46
N THR A 148 -4.55 12.29 1.75
CA THR A 148 -4.53 13.66 2.28
C THR A 148 -4.82 14.65 1.15
N VAL A 149 -5.81 15.53 1.36
CA VAL A 149 -6.18 16.59 0.43
C VAL A 149 -6.22 17.90 1.18
N TYR A 150 -5.68 18.93 0.57
CA TYR A 150 -5.71 20.30 1.08
C TYR A 150 -6.70 21.15 0.29
N GLY A 151 -7.49 21.94 1.00
CA GLY A 151 -8.37 22.96 0.43
C GLY A 151 -7.88 24.35 0.74
N SER A 152 -8.53 25.35 0.15
CA SER A 152 -8.34 26.77 0.47
C SER A 152 -6.86 27.20 0.55
N TRP A 153 -6.05 26.76 -0.39
CA TRP A 153 -4.60 27.03 -0.43
C TRP A 153 -3.80 26.45 0.73
N ASN A 154 -4.12 25.23 1.13
CA ASN A 154 -3.49 24.46 2.22
C ASN A 154 -3.91 24.89 3.65
N ASP A 155 -4.94 25.72 3.81
CA ASP A 155 -5.44 26.11 5.13
C ASP A 155 -6.35 25.02 5.74
N ASP A 156 -7.06 24.27 4.89
CA ASP A 156 -7.94 23.19 5.30
C ASP A 156 -7.37 21.84 4.88
N ARG A 157 -7.17 20.93 5.82
CA ARG A 157 -6.74 19.55 5.55
C ARG A 157 -7.93 18.61 5.76
N ILE A 158 -8.19 17.80 4.77
CA ILE A 158 -9.19 16.74 4.79
C ILE A 158 -8.57 15.41 4.38
N LEU A 159 -9.29 14.33 4.64
CA LEU A 159 -9.00 13.02 4.10
C LEU A 159 -10.03 12.67 3.03
N VAL A 160 -9.59 12.00 1.97
CA VAL A 160 -10.48 11.48 0.93
C VAL A 160 -10.31 9.97 0.85
N ASP A 161 -11.43 9.28 0.97
CA ASP A 161 -11.55 7.83 0.94
C ASP A 161 -12.35 7.38 -0.29
N TRP A 162 -12.12 6.17 -0.77
CA TRP A 162 -12.84 5.52 -1.87
C TRP A 162 -13.26 4.09 -1.50
N ILE A 163 -14.01 3.43 -2.37
CA ILE A 163 -14.34 2.01 -2.21
C ILE A 163 -13.06 1.21 -2.45
N TYR A 164 -12.57 0.51 -1.43
CA TYR A 164 -11.40 -0.36 -1.58
C TYR A 164 -11.71 -1.52 -2.53
N ASN A 165 -10.84 -1.75 -3.49
CA ASN A 165 -11.05 -2.74 -4.55
C ASN A 165 -10.79 -4.19 -4.12
N ARG A 166 -10.93 -4.49 -2.82
CA ARG A 166 -10.81 -5.85 -2.25
C ARG A 166 -11.93 -6.11 -1.24
N PRO A 167 -12.39 -7.36 -1.09
CA PRO A 167 -13.45 -7.73 -0.15
C PRO A 167 -12.93 -7.82 1.30
N ARG A 168 -12.38 -6.73 1.82
CA ARG A 168 -11.70 -6.61 3.11
C ARG A 168 -12.31 -5.48 3.94
N PRO A 169 -13.48 -5.72 4.55
CA PRO A 169 -14.25 -4.66 5.19
C PRO A 169 -13.57 -4.02 6.41
N ASP A 170 -12.69 -4.76 7.11
CA ASP A 170 -11.99 -4.23 8.27
C ASP A 170 -10.83 -3.31 7.84
N ASP A 171 -10.24 -3.55 6.67
CA ASP A 171 -9.26 -2.67 6.05
C ASP A 171 -9.92 -1.37 5.55
N ASP A 172 -11.07 -1.52 4.90
CA ASP A 172 -11.80 -0.48 4.20
C ASP A 172 -12.33 0.64 5.14
N VAL A 173 -12.41 0.41 6.45
CA VAL A 173 -12.84 1.41 7.47
C VAL A 173 -11.67 2.13 8.16
N VAL A 174 -10.43 1.82 7.84
CA VAL A 174 -9.24 2.42 8.48
C VAL A 174 -9.15 3.93 8.22
N SER A 175 -9.61 4.38 7.08
CA SER A 175 -9.67 5.81 6.72
C SER A 175 -10.54 6.61 7.69
N ASP A 176 -11.71 6.09 8.07
CA ASP A 176 -12.60 6.71 9.06
C ASP A 176 -11.95 6.72 10.45
N ALA A 177 -11.33 5.61 10.86
CA ALA A 177 -10.62 5.52 12.14
C ALA A 177 -9.46 6.54 12.22
N LEU A 178 -8.75 6.76 11.11
CA LEU A 178 -7.71 7.79 11.03
C LEU A 178 -8.29 9.20 11.16
N GLY A 179 -9.39 9.48 10.44
CA GLY A 179 -10.07 10.77 10.51
C GLY A 179 -10.59 11.09 11.92
N GLU A 180 -11.25 10.14 12.58
CA GLU A 180 -11.71 10.24 13.95
C GLU A 180 -10.53 10.52 14.91
N TYR A 181 -9.46 9.76 14.79
CA TYR A 181 -8.28 9.92 15.63
C TYR A 181 -7.60 11.28 15.48
N LEU A 182 -7.47 11.78 14.25
CA LEU A 182 -6.85 13.06 13.94
C LEU A 182 -7.80 14.26 14.14
N GLY A 183 -9.12 14.03 14.26
CA GLY A 183 -10.13 15.07 14.27
C GLY A 183 -10.24 15.80 12.93
N ILE A 184 -10.09 15.05 11.82
CA ILE A 184 -10.11 15.56 10.43
C ILE A 184 -11.30 14.93 9.71
N ASP A 185 -12.05 15.75 8.96
CA ASP A 185 -13.17 15.26 8.15
C ASP A 185 -12.69 14.29 7.07
N VAL A 186 -13.39 13.16 6.94
CA VAL A 186 -13.20 12.19 5.86
C VAL A 186 -14.32 12.40 4.85
N TYR A 187 -13.96 12.76 3.63
CA TYR A 187 -14.87 12.80 2.49
C TYR A 187 -14.75 11.50 1.71
N SER A 188 -15.88 10.94 1.30
CA SER A 188 -15.92 9.57 0.82
C SER A 188 -16.60 9.48 -0.54
N THR A 189 -15.97 8.77 -1.47
CA THR A 189 -16.56 8.46 -2.77
C THR A 189 -17.16 7.05 -2.75
N THR A 190 -18.08 6.81 -1.82
CA THR A 190 -18.71 5.49 -1.59
C THR A 190 -20.17 5.42 -2.06
N ALA A 191 -20.77 6.53 -2.45
CA ALA A 191 -22.17 6.59 -2.88
C ALA A 191 -22.37 7.33 -4.22
N GLU A 192 -23.37 6.87 -4.99
CA GLU A 192 -23.79 7.55 -6.22
C GLU A 192 -24.13 9.03 -5.96
N PRO A 193 -23.80 9.94 -6.85
CA PRO A 193 -23.19 9.73 -8.18
C PRO A 193 -21.65 9.76 -8.18
N TYR A 194 -21.03 9.68 -7.03
CA TYR A 194 -19.57 9.83 -6.86
C TYR A 194 -18.89 8.52 -6.40
N ASP A 195 -19.62 7.42 -6.46
CA ASP A 195 -19.06 6.11 -6.09
C ASP A 195 -17.89 5.76 -7.00
N LEU A 196 -16.72 5.53 -6.38
CA LEU A 196 -15.47 5.25 -7.07
C LEU A 196 -14.74 4.11 -6.38
N MET A 197 -14.47 3.05 -7.10
CA MET A 197 -13.60 1.97 -6.65
C MET A 197 -12.16 2.28 -7.04
N ASN A 198 -11.25 2.26 -6.05
CA ASN A 198 -9.84 2.49 -6.31
C ASN A 198 -8.93 1.83 -5.27
N THR A 199 -7.63 2.02 -5.42
CA THR A 199 -6.59 1.49 -4.54
C THR A 199 -5.38 2.43 -4.54
N GLY A 200 -4.83 2.72 -3.37
CA GLY A 200 -3.75 3.70 -3.21
C GLY A 200 -2.44 3.33 -3.89
N GLY A 201 -2.16 2.03 -4.09
CA GLY A 201 -1.00 1.60 -4.86
C GLY A 201 -1.10 1.91 -6.36
N ASN A 202 -2.31 2.15 -6.86
CA ASN A 202 -2.53 2.58 -8.23
C ASN A 202 -2.62 4.10 -8.41
N PHE A 203 -2.67 4.88 -7.34
CA PHE A 203 -2.80 6.34 -7.40
C PHE A 203 -1.51 7.06 -7.02
N MET A 204 -1.12 8.06 -7.80
CA MET A 204 0.05 8.89 -7.53
C MET A 204 -0.21 10.34 -7.95
N SER A 205 -0.05 11.29 -7.03
CA SER A 205 -0.23 12.72 -7.26
C SER A 205 1.11 13.46 -7.33
N ASP A 206 1.20 14.47 -8.21
CA ASP A 206 2.33 15.39 -8.24
C ASP A 206 2.23 16.51 -7.18
N GLY A 207 1.12 16.61 -6.46
CA GLY A 207 0.85 17.67 -5.49
C GLY A 207 0.33 18.97 -6.11
N PHE A 208 0.19 19.04 -7.43
CA PHE A 208 -0.17 20.25 -8.18
C PHE A 208 -1.33 20.06 -9.17
N GLY A 209 -2.09 18.99 -8.99
CA GLY A 209 -3.30 18.70 -9.78
C GLY A 209 -3.10 17.67 -10.88
N THR A 210 -1.90 17.08 -11.02
CA THR A 210 -1.69 15.94 -11.92
C THR A 210 -1.73 14.63 -11.14
N ALA A 211 -2.46 13.64 -11.64
CA ALA A 211 -2.41 12.28 -11.11
C ALA A 211 -2.05 11.26 -12.20
N PHE A 212 -1.43 10.17 -11.74
CA PHE A 212 -1.07 9.01 -12.55
C PHE A 212 -1.79 7.79 -12.01
N GLU A 213 -2.38 7.00 -12.91
CA GLU A 213 -2.95 5.69 -12.60
C GLU A 213 -2.78 4.71 -13.78
N SER A 214 -2.97 3.44 -13.53
CA SER A 214 -3.17 2.46 -14.60
C SER A 214 -4.67 2.42 -14.99
N GLU A 215 -4.97 1.83 -16.15
CA GLU A 215 -6.35 1.58 -16.60
C GLU A 215 -7.19 0.72 -15.65
N LEU A 216 -6.61 0.21 -14.55
CA LEU A 216 -7.34 -0.51 -13.51
C LEU A 216 -8.54 0.31 -13.01
N VAL A 217 -8.34 1.61 -12.77
CA VAL A 217 -9.40 2.50 -12.32
C VAL A 217 -10.58 2.55 -13.29
N HIS A 218 -10.33 2.60 -14.60
CA HIS A 218 -11.40 2.55 -15.60
C HIS A 218 -12.07 1.18 -15.64
N ASN A 219 -11.29 0.10 -15.55
CA ASN A 219 -11.81 -1.27 -15.61
C ASN A 219 -12.72 -1.60 -14.41
N GLU A 220 -12.42 -1.09 -13.24
CA GLU A 220 -13.17 -1.32 -12.00
C GLU A 220 -14.31 -0.31 -11.77
N ASN A 221 -14.50 0.65 -12.70
CA ASN A 221 -15.59 1.65 -12.63
C ASN A 221 -16.42 1.73 -13.90
N SER A 222 -16.31 0.76 -14.82
CA SER A 222 -17.07 0.74 -16.10
C SER A 222 -18.32 -0.15 -16.05
N GLY A 223 -18.81 -0.44 -14.85
CA GLY A 223 -19.94 -1.34 -14.63
C GLY A 223 -19.55 -2.81 -14.69
N GLY A 224 -20.55 -3.68 -14.55
CA GLY A 224 -20.34 -5.12 -14.46
C GLY A 224 -20.15 -5.59 -13.01
N SER A 225 -19.65 -6.79 -12.84
CA SER A 225 -19.45 -7.38 -11.51
C SER A 225 -18.38 -8.46 -11.53
N ASN A 226 -17.76 -8.67 -10.39
CA ASN A 226 -16.98 -9.87 -10.13
C ASN A 226 -17.70 -10.77 -9.09
N TRP A 227 -16.99 -11.74 -8.50
CA TRP A 227 -17.58 -12.70 -7.56
C TRP A 227 -17.96 -12.09 -6.20
N TRP A 228 -17.50 -10.88 -5.86
CA TRP A 228 -17.71 -10.26 -4.55
C TRP A 228 -18.36 -8.87 -4.61
N THR A 229 -18.39 -8.19 -5.75
CA THR A 229 -18.99 -6.85 -5.86
C THR A 229 -19.56 -6.56 -7.26
N THR A 230 -20.43 -5.57 -7.30
CA THR A 230 -20.82 -4.87 -8.53
C THR A 230 -20.00 -3.61 -8.63
N PHE A 231 -19.38 -3.39 -9.78
CA PHE A 231 -18.57 -2.20 -10.02
C PHE A 231 -19.42 -0.94 -10.23
N PRO A 232 -18.96 0.22 -9.78
CA PRO A 232 -19.49 1.50 -10.22
C PRO A 232 -19.56 1.58 -11.77
N ASN A 233 -20.45 2.40 -12.29
CA ASN A 233 -20.66 2.47 -13.75
C ASN A 233 -20.51 3.91 -14.23
N HIS A 234 -19.27 4.31 -14.45
CA HIS A 234 -18.87 5.65 -14.89
C HIS A 234 -18.12 5.61 -16.20
N THR A 235 -18.28 6.65 -16.98
CA THR A 235 -17.40 6.93 -18.12
C THR A 235 -16.05 7.46 -17.63
N PRO A 236 -14.97 7.38 -18.45
CA PRO A 236 -13.68 7.98 -18.07
C PRO A 236 -13.80 9.46 -17.65
N THR A 237 -14.62 10.25 -18.33
CA THR A 237 -14.83 11.67 -17.99
C THR A 237 -15.54 11.86 -16.65
N GLU A 238 -16.45 10.98 -16.27
CA GLU A 238 -17.07 11.02 -14.94
C GLU A 238 -16.09 10.64 -13.86
N ILE A 239 -15.22 9.64 -14.08
CA ILE A 239 -14.14 9.29 -13.17
C ILE A 239 -13.19 10.47 -12.96
N GLU A 240 -12.70 11.09 -14.04
CA GLU A 240 -11.88 12.31 -13.99
C GLU A 240 -12.58 13.43 -13.21
N GLY A 241 -13.90 13.63 -13.44
CA GLY A 241 -14.70 14.61 -12.71
C GLY A 241 -14.84 14.33 -11.21
N ILE A 242 -14.85 13.07 -10.79
CA ILE A 242 -14.83 12.68 -9.36
C ILE A 242 -13.48 13.06 -8.73
N PHE A 243 -12.36 12.74 -9.39
CA PHE A 243 -11.03 13.12 -8.91
C PHE A 243 -10.83 14.64 -8.86
N GLU A 244 -11.33 15.39 -9.86
CA GLU A 244 -11.31 16.85 -9.83
C GLU A 244 -12.13 17.39 -8.64
N THR A 245 -13.34 16.85 -8.45
CA THR A 245 -14.29 17.33 -7.44
C THR A 245 -13.85 17.06 -6.02
N PHE A 246 -13.23 15.90 -5.72
CA PHE A 246 -12.86 15.50 -4.37
C PHE A 246 -11.39 15.75 -4.06
N MET A 247 -10.51 15.75 -5.06
CA MET A 247 -9.06 15.76 -4.85
C MET A 247 -8.33 16.88 -5.60
N GLY A 248 -9.04 17.65 -6.42
CA GLY A 248 -8.45 18.76 -7.19
C GLY A 248 -7.48 18.29 -8.29
N ILE A 249 -7.72 17.11 -8.87
CA ILE A 249 -6.95 16.60 -9.99
C ILE A 249 -7.53 17.14 -11.28
N ASP A 250 -6.82 18.02 -11.96
CA ASP A 250 -7.21 18.64 -13.23
C ASP A 250 -6.55 17.96 -14.46
N THR A 251 -5.52 17.17 -14.23
CA THR A 251 -4.79 16.41 -15.26
C THR A 251 -4.66 14.94 -14.82
N PHE A 252 -5.40 14.07 -15.49
CA PHE A 252 -5.44 12.65 -15.16
C PHE A 252 -4.71 11.84 -16.23
N ILE A 253 -3.60 11.22 -15.86
CA ILE A 253 -2.73 10.45 -16.77
C ILE A 253 -2.96 8.96 -16.54
N THR A 254 -3.72 8.34 -17.44
CA THR A 254 -3.96 6.89 -17.39
C THR A 254 -3.01 6.15 -18.30
N MET A 255 -2.43 5.08 -17.77
CA MET A 255 -1.50 4.22 -18.47
C MET A 255 -2.07 2.80 -18.64
N PRO A 256 -1.88 2.15 -19.80
CA PRO A 256 -2.20 0.73 -19.97
C PRO A 256 -1.61 -0.12 -18.84
N THR A 257 -2.41 -1.09 -18.38
CA THR A 257 -1.97 -2.07 -17.38
C THR A 257 -0.84 -2.95 -17.91
N LEU A 258 0.01 -3.45 -17.03
CA LEU A 258 1.08 -4.36 -17.42
C LEU A 258 0.49 -5.75 -17.73
N PRO A 259 0.93 -6.41 -18.83
CA PRO A 259 0.28 -7.64 -19.32
C PRO A 259 0.47 -8.85 -18.40
N TYR A 260 1.46 -8.84 -17.55
CA TYR A 260 1.78 -9.95 -16.64
C TYR A 260 1.68 -9.59 -15.16
N ASP A 261 1.33 -8.36 -14.84
CA ASP A 261 1.00 -7.95 -13.49
C ASP A 261 -0.40 -8.42 -13.11
N GLY A 262 -0.57 -8.93 -11.89
CA GLY A 262 -1.86 -9.45 -11.41
C GLY A 262 -2.66 -8.45 -10.58
N ILE A 263 -2.07 -7.30 -10.19
CA ILE A 263 -2.74 -6.29 -9.37
C ILE A 263 -2.84 -4.93 -10.05
N HIS A 264 -2.01 -4.68 -11.05
CA HIS A 264 -2.02 -3.48 -11.91
C HIS A 264 -1.77 -2.16 -11.20
N HIS A 265 -1.03 -2.17 -10.08
CA HIS A 265 -0.66 -0.97 -9.34
C HIS A 265 0.58 -0.30 -9.96
N ILE A 266 0.52 1.02 -10.14
CA ILE A 266 1.64 1.76 -10.75
C ILE A 266 2.84 1.92 -9.81
N ASP A 267 2.65 1.93 -8.51
CA ASP A 267 3.72 2.06 -7.51
C ASP A 267 4.70 0.88 -7.53
N MET A 268 4.32 -0.25 -8.11
CA MET A 268 5.20 -1.41 -8.31
C MET A 268 6.33 -1.16 -9.32
N HIS A 269 6.21 -0.16 -10.16
CA HIS A 269 7.18 0.08 -11.23
C HIS A 269 7.49 1.56 -11.50
N MET A 270 6.78 2.48 -10.85
CA MET A 270 6.98 3.91 -11.02
C MET A 270 6.79 4.66 -9.69
N LYS A 271 7.52 5.76 -9.50
CA LYS A 271 7.39 6.65 -8.34
C LYS A 271 7.68 8.08 -8.75
N LEU A 272 6.92 9.05 -8.25
CA LEU A 272 7.29 10.47 -8.27
C LEU A 272 8.29 10.75 -7.12
N LEU A 273 9.45 11.30 -7.46
CA LEU A 273 10.46 11.73 -6.49
C LEU A 273 10.29 13.20 -6.09
N ASP A 274 9.76 13.96 -6.99
CA ASP A 274 9.34 15.35 -6.88
C ASP A 274 8.28 15.64 -7.95
N GLU A 275 7.84 16.89 -8.08
CA GLU A 275 6.79 17.32 -9.00
C GLU A 275 7.14 17.20 -10.50
N GLU A 276 8.37 16.89 -10.84
CA GLU A 276 8.85 16.79 -12.23
C GLU A 276 9.55 15.46 -12.54
N THR A 277 9.91 14.66 -11.50
CA THR A 277 10.86 13.56 -11.64
C THR A 277 10.20 12.21 -11.38
N LEU A 278 10.21 11.35 -12.38
CA LEU A 278 9.76 9.97 -12.31
C LEU A 278 10.95 9.02 -12.10
N LEU A 279 10.90 8.19 -11.08
CA LEU A 279 11.75 7.00 -10.93
C LEU A 279 10.99 5.82 -11.51
N VAL A 280 11.60 5.10 -12.47
CA VAL A 280 10.93 4.02 -13.19
C VAL A 280 11.78 2.76 -13.20
N SER A 281 11.15 1.61 -12.97
CA SER A 281 11.82 0.31 -13.01
C SER A 281 12.19 -0.06 -14.44
N GLN A 282 13.45 -0.47 -14.64
CA GLN A 282 13.96 -1.00 -15.90
C GLN A 282 14.22 -2.49 -15.77
N TYR A 283 13.48 -3.26 -16.53
CA TYR A 283 13.69 -4.69 -16.62
C TYR A 283 14.75 -5.05 -17.67
N PRO A 284 15.48 -6.16 -17.49
CA PRO A 284 16.36 -6.68 -18.55
C PRO A 284 15.58 -7.01 -19.82
N SER A 285 16.26 -6.89 -20.96
CA SER A 285 15.67 -7.24 -22.25
C SER A 285 15.08 -8.65 -22.25
N GLY A 286 13.84 -8.78 -22.72
CA GLY A 286 13.10 -10.05 -22.78
C GLY A 286 12.26 -10.35 -21.53
N THR A 287 12.24 -9.47 -20.53
CA THR A 287 11.29 -9.54 -19.41
C THR A 287 9.93 -9.00 -19.85
N ALA A 288 8.88 -9.74 -19.51
CA ALA A 288 7.57 -9.59 -20.13
C ALA A 288 6.92 -8.20 -19.99
N ASP A 289 7.02 -7.54 -18.84
CA ASP A 289 6.41 -6.23 -18.60
C ASP A 289 7.28 -5.04 -19.01
N GLY A 290 8.58 -5.24 -19.18
CA GLY A 290 9.53 -4.17 -19.52
C GLY A 290 9.11 -3.34 -20.74
N PRO A 291 8.76 -3.93 -21.89
CA PRO A 291 8.31 -3.17 -23.06
C PRO A 291 7.06 -2.33 -22.81
N GLN A 292 6.12 -2.80 -21.97
CA GLN A 292 4.93 -2.02 -21.66
C GLN A 292 5.25 -0.84 -20.75
N ILE A 293 6.12 -1.01 -19.74
CA ILE A 293 6.59 0.10 -18.90
C ILE A 293 7.28 1.16 -19.77
N GLU A 294 8.17 0.75 -20.66
CA GLU A 294 8.83 1.67 -21.60
C GLU A 294 7.83 2.42 -22.48
N ALA A 295 6.81 1.73 -23.02
CA ALA A 295 5.78 2.34 -23.84
C ALA A 295 4.91 3.32 -23.05
N ASN A 296 4.54 3.00 -21.81
CA ASN A 296 3.78 3.87 -20.91
C ASN A 296 4.52 5.17 -20.65
N ILE A 297 5.79 5.09 -20.27
CA ILE A 297 6.62 6.28 -20.01
C ILE A 297 6.85 7.09 -21.28
N GLN A 298 7.08 6.46 -22.43
CA GLN A 298 7.17 7.16 -23.71
C GLN A 298 5.88 7.94 -24.02
N SER A 299 4.72 7.33 -23.77
CA SER A 299 3.42 8.01 -23.95
C SER A 299 3.28 9.22 -23.02
N VAL A 300 3.67 9.08 -21.74
CA VAL A 300 3.67 10.21 -20.78
C VAL A 300 4.53 11.35 -21.30
N LEU A 301 5.78 11.06 -21.68
CA LEU A 301 6.73 12.09 -22.15
C LEU A 301 6.31 12.76 -23.47
N GLN A 302 5.53 12.09 -24.31
CA GLN A 302 5.07 12.64 -25.59
C GLN A 302 3.81 13.48 -25.47
N ASN A 303 2.93 13.16 -24.55
CA ASN A 303 1.58 13.71 -24.51
C ASN A 303 1.34 14.66 -23.31
N TYR A 304 2.17 14.62 -22.30
CA TYR A 304 1.97 15.37 -21.07
C TYR A 304 3.21 16.18 -20.68
N THR A 305 2.98 17.22 -19.93
CA THR A 305 4.01 18.05 -19.31
C THR A 305 3.75 18.21 -17.84
N THR A 306 4.76 18.59 -17.07
CA THR A 306 4.59 19.00 -15.68
C THR A 306 3.68 20.21 -15.57
N LYS A 307 3.26 20.57 -14.38
CA LYS A 307 2.46 21.76 -14.09
C LYS A 307 3.07 23.04 -14.65
N TRP A 308 4.38 23.08 -14.85
CA TRP A 308 5.12 24.24 -15.40
C TRP A 308 5.31 24.21 -16.92
N GLY A 309 4.73 23.20 -17.59
CA GLY A 309 4.84 23.05 -19.05
C GLY A 309 6.20 22.49 -19.51
N THR A 310 7.00 21.96 -18.59
CA THR A 310 8.26 21.26 -18.87
C THR A 310 8.03 19.76 -19.03
N PRO A 311 8.84 19.03 -19.81
CA PRO A 311 8.78 17.57 -19.86
C PRO A 311 9.13 16.96 -18.50
N PHE A 312 8.50 15.84 -18.14
CA PHE A 312 8.93 15.05 -16.98
C PHE A 312 10.37 14.54 -17.17
N LYS A 313 11.12 14.53 -16.09
CA LYS A 313 12.45 13.89 -16.00
C LYS A 313 12.26 12.43 -15.63
N VAL A 314 12.98 11.52 -16.25
CA VAL A 314 12.88 10.09 -15.95
C VAL A 314 14.23 9.54 -15.52
N HIS A 315 14.26 8.92 -14.35
CA HIS A 315 15.37 8.12 -13.87
C HIS A 315 15.01 6.65 -13.90
N TRP A 316 15.77 5.88 -14.65
CA TRP A 316 15.61 4.44 -14.73
C TRP A 316 16.45 3.77 -13.66
N ILE A 317 15.83 2.85 -12.91
CA ILE A 317 16.50 2.00 -11.93
C ILE A 317 16.32 0.53 -12.33
N THR A 318 17.40 -0.24 -12.32
CA THR A 318 17.31 -1.66 -12.63
C THR A 318 16.39 -2.35 -11.61
N ALA A 319 15.32 -2.96 -12.07
CA ALA A 319 14.43 -3.77 -11.25
C ALA A 319 15.23 -4.93 -10.63
N PRO A 320 15.12 -5.20 -9.32
CA PRO A 320 15.83 -6.31 -8.71
C PRO A 320 15.28 -7.65 -9.21
N PRO A 321 16.12 -8.70 -9.29
CA PRO A 321 15.64 -10.03 -9.59
C PRO A 321 14.82 -10.59 -8.44
N GLN A 322 13.90 -11.50 -8.74
CA GLN A 322 13.20 -12.27 -7.72
C GLN A 322 14.16 -13.13 -6.89
N GLN A 323 13.70 -13.62 -5.73
CA GLN A 323 14.47 -14.53 -4.91
C GLN A 323 14.88 -15.78 -5.74
N GLY A 324 16.18 -16.00 -5.90
CA GLY A 324 16.72 -17.07 -6.74
C GLY A 324 17.36 -16.58 -8.04
N GLY A 325 17.32 -15.27 -8.34
CA GLY A 325 18.16 -14.65 -9.38
C GLY A 325 17.57 -14.65 -10.79
N GLY A 326 16.25 -14.73 -10.94
CA GLY A 326 15.56 -14.60 -12.23
C GLY A 326 14.61 -13.41 -12.27
N TYR A 327 14.03 -13.17 -13.45
CA TYR A 327 12.92 -12.25 -13.64
C TYR A 327 11.70 -13.03 -14.11
N PRO A 328 10.48 -12.64 -13.74
CA PRO A 328 9.29 -13.34 -14.17
C PRO A 328 9.17 -13.27 -15.70
N ASN A 329 9.14 -14.44 -16.34
CA ASN A 329 8.88 -14.56 -17.78
C ASN A 329 7.39 -14.71 -18.09
N SER A 330 6.58 -14.93 -17.08
CA SER A 330 5.15 -15.13 -17.19
C SER A 330 4.48 -14.62 -15.92
N GLY A 331 3.79 -13.55 -16.03
CA GLY A 331 2.74 -13.06 -15.20
C GLY A 331 2.68 -13.51 -13.74
N ARG A 332 3.59 -13.07 -12.90
CA ARG A 332 3.40 -13.05 -11.46
C ARG A 332 3.84 -11.72 -10.94
N SER A 333 2.87 -11.02 -10.40
CA SER A 333 3.03 -9.78 -9.64
C SER A 333 3.77 -9.96 -8.30
N GLU A 334 4.34 -11.11 -8.02
CA GLU A 334 5.18 -11.34 -6.84
C GLU A 334 6.57 -10.75 -7.04
N SER A 335 6.60 -9.71 -7.74
CA SER A 335 7.84 -9.04 -8.01
C SER A 335 8.02 -7.95 -7.00
N VAL A 336 9.06 -8.02 -6.33
CA VAL A 336 9.99 -6.96 -6.43
C VAL A 336 9.66 -5.69 -5.63
N VAL A 337 8.93 -5.83 -4.56
CA VAL A 337 9.05 -4.78 -3.54
C VAL A 337 9.62 -5.39 -2.27
#